data_84346750806512a8a840504ffae48f0d
#
_entry.id   84346750806512a8a840504ffae48f0d
#
_cell.length_a   1.000
_cell.length_b   1.000
_cell.length_c   1.000
_cell.angle_alpha   90.00
_cell.angle_beta   90.00
_cell.angle_gamma   90.00
#
_symmetry.space_group_name_H-M   'P 1'
#
loop_
_entity.id
_entity.type
_entity.pdbx_description
1 polymer ?
#
loop_
_entity_poly.entity_id
_entity_poly.type
_entity_poly.pdbx_seq_one_letter_code
_entity_poly.pdbx_strand_id
1 'polypeptide(L)'
;MKKMKVWSTVLATGVALTTLAACSGGSNSTTASSSEEKADKSQELVIYSNSVSNGRGDWLTAKAKEAGFNIKMVDIPGAQLADRVIAEKNNAVADMVFGIGAVDSNKIRDQKLLVQYLSLIHI
;
A
#
# COMPACT_ATOMS: atom_id res chain seq x y z
N MET A 1 2.10 -35.13 -31.40
CA MET A 1 1.67 -34.65 -32.76
C MET A 1 0.41 -33.85 -32.64
N LYS A 2 0.41 -32.56 -32.92
CA LYS A 2 -0.66 -31.64 -33.40
C LYS A 2 -0.25 -30.23 -33.00
N LYS A 3 0.37 -29.62 -33.90
CA LYS A 3 0.05 -28.59 -34.93
C LYS A 3 -0.08 -27.19 -34.35
N MET A 4 1.02 -26.46 -34.56
CA MET A 4 1.10 -24.99 -34.53
C MET A 4 0.16 -24.41 -35.58
N LYS A 5 -0.58 -23.35 -35.22
CA LYS A 5 -1.15 -22.43 -36.19
C LYS A 5 -0.52 -21.07 -35.99
N VAL A 6 0.37 -20.76 -36.91
CA VAL A 6 0.90 -19.43 -37.19
C VAL A 6 -0.17 -18.69 -37.96
N TRP A 7 -0.50 -17.47 -37.55
CA TRP A 7 -1.24 -16.54 -38.41
C TRP A 7 -0.50 -15.23 -38.47
N SER A 8 -0.06 -14.98 -39.69
CA SER A 8 0.70 -13.83 -40.18
C SER A 8 -0.20 -12.63 -40.47
N THR A 9 0.44 -11.48 -40.31
CA THR A 9 0.34 -10.23 -41.08
C THR A 9 -0.98 -9.46 -41.14
N VAL A 10 -0.92 -8.17 -40.82
CA VAL A 10 -0.99 -7.08 -41.81
C VAL A 10 -0.38 -5.79 -41.26
N LEU A 11 0.57 -5.24 -42.06
CA LEU A 11 1.08 -3.88 -41.96
C LEU A 11 -0.04 -2.87 -42.29
N ALA A 12 -0.10 -1.78 -41.53
CA ALA A 12 -0.63 -0.53 -42.03
C ALA A 12 0.19 0.64 -41.51
N THR A 13 0.97 1.17 -42.41
CA THR A 13 1.72 2.43 -42.36
C THR A 13 0.74 3.60 -42.32
N GLY A 14 0.90 4.49 -41.36
CA GLY A 14 0.20 5.77 -41.30
C GLY A 14 1.13 6.83 -40.72
N VAL A 15 1.81 7.55 -41.62
CA VAL A 15 2.58 8.78 -41.34
C VAL A 15 1.59 9.93 -41.26
N ALA A 16 1.59 10.68 -40.17
CA ALA A 16 1.06 12.03 -40.15
C ALA A 16 1.94 12.90 -39.26
N LEU A 17 2.52 13.91 -39.90
CA LEU A 17 3.36 14.98 -39.41
C LEU A 17 2.56 16.01 -38.60
N THR A 18 3.39 16.82 -37.87
CA THR A 18 3.13 18.19 -37.40
C THR A 18 2.34 18.29 -36.09
N THR A 19 2.74 19.11 -35.13
CA THR A 19 3.39 20.46 -35.13
C THR A 19 4.06 20.67 -33.77
N LEU A 20 5.27 21.24 -33.80
CA LEU A 20 5.87 21.94 -32.67
C LEU A 20 5.07 23.20 -32.41
N ALA A 21 4.61 23.37 -31.19
CA ALA A 21 4.34 24.69 -30.64
C ALA A 21 5.13 24.86 -29.36
N ALA A 22 6.26 25.53 -29.47
CA ALA A 22 6.98 26.11 -28.37
C ALA A 22 6.15 27.25 -27.79
N CYS A 23 5.81 27.17 -26.51
CA CYS A 23 5.48 28.35 -25.72
C CYS A 23 6.32 28.34 -24.46
N SER A 24 7.20 29.31 -24.48
CA SER A 24 8.02 29.85 -23.43
C SER A 24 7.20 30.36 -22.25
N GLY A 25 7.71 30.11 -21.04
CA GLY A 25 7.60 31.06 -19.95
C GLY A 25 6.60 30.74 -18.87
N GLY A 26 7.12 30.55 -17.67
CA GLY A 26 6.37 30.95 -16.49
C GLY A 26 6.20 29.91 -15.41
N SER A 27 6.99 30.07 -14.35
CA SER A 27 6.66 29.74 -12.95
C SER A 27 6.28 28.31 -12.58
N ASN A 28 7.24 27.64 -12.03
CA ASN A 28 7.09 26.44 -11.21
C ASN A 28 6.20 26.75 -10.00
N SER A 29 4.91 26.53 -10.16
CA SER A 29 4.03 26.25 -9.04
C SER A 29 3.84 24.75 -9.03
N THR A 30 4.63 24.05 -8.23
CA THR A 30 4.37 22.65 -7.90
C THR A 30 3.15 22.64 -6.99
N THR A 31 1.98 22.69 -7.62
CA THR A 31 0.74 22.34 -6.96
C THR A 31 0.79 20.85 -6.79
N ALA A 32 1.15 20.40 -5.60
CA ALA A 32 0.90 19.04 -5.16
C ALA A 32 -0.63 18.84 -5.21
N SER A 33 -1.11 18.32 -6.34
CA SER A 33 -2.46 17.81 -6.45
C SER A 33 -2.51 16.57 -5.54
N SER A 34 -3.01 16.75 -4.32
CA SER A 34 -3.47 15.66 -3.51
C SER A 34 -4.73 15.12 -4.20
N SER A 35 -4.54 14.22 -5.16
CA SER A 35 -5.61 13.32 -5.54
C SER A 35 -5.93 12.51 -4.29
N GLU A 36 -7.04 12.80 -3.66
CA GLU A 36 -7.66 11.89 -2.71
C GLU A 36 -8.03 10.63 -3.50
N GLU A 37 -7.09 9.71 -3.54
CA GLU A 37 -7.34 8.37 -4.05
C GLU A 37 -8.37 7.76 -3.10
N LYS A 38 -9.58 7.60 -3.60
CA LYS A 38 -10.69 7.05 -2.83
C LYS A 38 -10.28 5.65 -2.42
N ALA A 39 -10.01 5.46 -1.12
CA ALA A 39 -9.60 4.17 -0.59
C ALA A 39 -10.61 3.10 -0.98
N ASP A 40 -10.15 2.02 -1.58
CA ASP A 40 -10.98 0.85 -1.87
C ASP A 40 -11.26 0.10 -0.58
N LYS A 41 -12.43 0.38 0.00
CA LYS A 41 -12.88 -0.22 1.26
C LYS A 41 -13.32 -1.68 1.12
N SER A 42 -13.35 -2.23 -0.08
CA SER A 42 -13.74 -3.62 -0.33
C SER A 42 -12.63 -4.62 -0.03
N GLN A 43 -11.37 -4.17 0.01
CA GLN A 43 -10.23 -5.02 0.30
C GLN A 43 -10.12 -5.32 1.80
N GLU A 44 -9.73 -6.54 2.14
CA GLU A 44 -9.39 -6.93 3.51
C GLU A 44 -7.98 -6.43 3.84
N LEU A 45 -7.86 -5.63 4.90
CA LEU A 45 -6.59 -5.17 5.44
C LEU A 45 -6.11 -6.13 6.53
N VAL A 46 -4.93 -6.69 6.37
CA VAL A 46 -4.30 -7.58 7.35
C VAL A 46 -3.47 -6.77 8.32
N ILE A 47 -3.80 -6.85 9.61
CA ILE A 47 -3.14 -6.09 10.67
C ILE A 47 -2.44 -7.04 11.63
N TYR A 48 -1.13 -6.96 11.73
CA TYR A 48 -0.36 -7.68 12.74
C TYR A 48 -0.32 -6.87 14.04
N SER A 49 -0.63 -7.51 15.15
CA SER A 49 -0.68 -6.82 16.43
C SER A 49 -0.35 -7.76 17.59
N ASN A 50 0.30 -7.23 18.62
CA ASN A 50 0.45 -7.88 19.92
C ASN A 50 -0.56 -7.35 20.96
N SER A 51 -1.54 -6.59 20.52
CA SER A 51 -2.47 -5.87 21.41
C SER A 51 -3.94 -6.21 21.17
N VAL A 52 -4.23 -7.43 20.69
CA VAL A 52 -5.60 -7.89 20.37
C VAL A 52 -6.33 -8.51 21.56
N SER A 53 -5.62 -8.82 22.65
CA SER A 53 -6.18 -9.47 23.84
C SER A 53 -7.27 -8.63 24.53
N ASN A 54 -8.04 -9.29 25.41
CA ASN A 54 -9.11 -8.67 26.18
C ASN A 54 -10.23 -8.01 25.33
N GLY A 55 -10.56 -8.61 24.20
CA GLY A 55 -11.63 -8.14 23.32
C GLY A 55 -11.26 -6.91 22.47
N ARG A 56 -10.01 -6.41 22.55
CA ARG A 56 -9.59 -5.25 21.75
C ARG A 56 -9.59 -5.53 20.25
N GLY A 57 -9.15 -6.72 19.85
CA GLY A 57 -9.16 -7.14 18.45
C GLY A 57 -10.58 -7.17 17.89
N ASP A 58 -11.51 -7.75 18.63
CA ASP A 58 -12.92 -7.84 18.24
C ASP A 58 -13.55 -6.46 18.18
N TRP A 59 -13.28 -5.62 19.18
CA TRP A 59 -13.74 -4.24 19.21
C TRP A 59 -13.25 -3.43 18.00
N LEU A 60 -11.96 -3.51 17.69
CA LEU A 60 -11.38 -2.82 16.53
C LEU A 60 -12.00 -3.32 15.22
N THR A 61 -12.18 -4.63 15.08
CA THR A 61 -12.80 -5.23 13.90
C THR A 61 -14.25 -4.77 13.72
N ALA A 62 -15.00 -4.71 14.82
CA ALA A 62 -16.37 -4.20 14.79
C ALA A 62 -16.42 -2.71 14.41
N LYS A 63 -15.54 -1.89 14.97
CA LYS A 63 -15.48 -0.46 14.66
C LYS A 63 -14.99 -0.18 13.23
N ALA A 64 -14.03 -0.94 12.72
CA ALA A 64 -13.62 -0.86 11.34
C ALA A 64 -14.78 -1.17 10.39
N LYS A 65 -15.54 -2.22 10.69
CA LYS A 65 -16.71 -2.61 9.90
C LYS A 65 -17.81 -1.53 9.92
N GLU A 66 -18.08 -0.90 11.06
CA GLU A 66 -18.99 0.24 11.17
C GLU A 66 -18.53 1.41 10.29
N ALA A 67 -17.22 1.63 10.17
CA ALA A 67 -16.62 2.64 9.30
C ALA A 67 -16.52 2.23 7.83
N GLY A 68 -16.96 1.02 7.48
CA GLY A 68 -16.95 0.48 6.13
C GLY A 68 -15.62 -0.14 5.69
N PHE A 69 -14.73 -0.46 6.63
CA PHE A 69 -13.47 -1.16 6.34
C PHE A 69 -13.56 -2.63 6.75
N ASN A 70 -12.92 -3.50 5.96
CA ASN A 70 -12.76 -4.90 6.29
C ASN A 70 -11.33 -5.11 6.82
N ILE A 71 -11.18 -5.48 8.09
CA ILE A 71 -9.87 -5.73 8.69
C ILE A 71 -9.79 -7.13 9.26
N LYS A 72 -8.61 -7.74 9.15
CA LYS A 72 -8.24 -9.01 9.76
C LYS A 72 -7.12 -8.78 10.76
N MET A 73 -7.43 -8.93 12.03
CA MET A 73 -6.43 -8.85 13.10
C MET A 73 -5.73 -10.18 13.28
N VAL A 74 -4.41 -10.18 13.26
CA VAL A 74 -3.56 -11.36 13.52
C VAL A 74 -2.77 -11.11 14.79
N ASP A 75 -3.03 -11.92 15.81
CA ASP A 75 -2.30 -11.85 17.09
C ASP A 75 -0.92 -12.46 16.95
N ILE A 76 0.11 -11.66 17.19
CA ILE A 76 1.51 -12.09 17.16
C ILE A 76 2.21 -11.55 18.39
N PRO A 77 2.82 -12.42 19.24
CA PRO A 77 3.58 -11.97 20.41
C PRO A 77 4.65 -10.93 20.03
N GLY A 78 4.79 -9.88 20.85
CA GLY A 78 5.56 -8.69 20.52
C GLY A 78 6.97 -8.95 20.00
N ALA A 79 7.73 -9.84 20.66
CA ALA A 79 9.10 -10.18 20.24
C ALA A 79 9.16 -10.86 18.86
N GLN A 80 8.10 -11.56 18.45
CA GLN A 80 8.05 -12.29 17.18
C GLN A 80 7.50 -11.45 16.02
N LEU A 81 6.78 -10.37 16.33
CA LEU A 81 6.10 -9.57 15.34
C LEU A 81 7.07 -8.88 14.38
N ALA A 82 8.10 -8.22 14.94
CA ALA A 82 9.12 -7.56 14.12
C ALA A 82 9.89 -8.56 13.26
N ASP A 83 10.26 -9.71 13.84
CA ASP A 83 10.99 -10.74 13.11
C ASP A 83 10.16 -11.32 11.96
N ARG A 84 8.85 -11.48 12.17
CA ARG A 84 7.93 -11.94 11.13
C ARG A 84 7.81 -10.94 9.99
N VAL A 85 7.61 -9.66 10.28
CA VAL A 85 7.55 -8.61 9.26
C VAL A 85 8.85 -8.57 8.44
N ILE A 86 10.00 -8.71 9.11
CA ILE A 86 11.30 -8.75 8.44
C ILE A 86 11.46 -9.99 7.57
N ALA A 87 10.99 -11.14 8.02
CA ALA A 87 11.04 -12.38 7.24
C ALA A 87 10.17 -12.29 5.97
N GLU A 88 9.04 -11.58 6.05
CA GLU A 88 8.09 -11.40 4.96
C GLU A 88 8.44 -10.24 4.00
N LYS A 89 9.57 -9.56 4.18
CA LYS A 89 9.97 -8.35 3.44
C LYS A 89 9.83 -8.39 1.92
N ASN A 90 9.98 -9.57 1.32
CA ASN A 90 9.88 -9.76 -0.12
C ASN A 90 8.48 -10.16 -0.59
N ASN A 91 7.61 -10.50 0.35
CA ASN A 91 6.23 -10.87 0.10
C ASN A 91 5.40 -10.50 1.34
N ALA A 92 5.19 -9.21 1.52
CA ALA A 92 4.48 -8.68 2.68
C ALA A 92 3.05 -9.24 2.74
N VAL A 93 2.68 -9.76 3.90
CA VAL A 93 1.34 -10.28 4.17
C VAL A 93 0.53 -9.25 4.95
N ALA A 94 1.17 -8.52 5.85
CA ALA A 94 0.50 -7.48 6.63
C ALA A 94 0.55 -6.13 5.92
N ASP A 95 -0.58 -5.44 5.91
CA ASP A 95 -0.71 -4.07 5.44
C ASP A 95 -0.38 -3.06 6.54
N MET A 96 -0.57 -3.45 7.80
CA MET A 96 -0.34 -2.60 8.95
C MET A 96 0.21 -3.40 10.14
N VAL A 97 0.99 -2.70 10.95
CA VAL A 97 1.43 -3.18 12.27
C VAL A 97 0.88 -2.24 13.34
N PHE A 98 0.27 -2.81 14.39
CA PHE A 98 -0.36 -2.05 15.46
C PHE A 98 0.06 -2.55 16.84
N GLY A 99 0.33 -1.61 17.75
CA GLY A 99 0.57 -1.88 19.17
C GLY A 99 1.96 -2.43 19.50
N ILE A 100 2.95 -2.27 18.62
CA ILE A 100 4.34 -2.69 18.90
C ILE A 100 5.12 -1.62 19.67
N GLY A 101 6.13 -2.07 20.41
CA GLY A 101 7.03 -1.19 21.14
C GLY A 101 8.03 -0.43 20.25
N ALA A 102 8.63 0.62 20.78
CA ALA A 102 9.57 1.47 20.03
C ALA A 102 10.79 0.68 19.50
N VAL A 103 11.29 -0.29 20.27
CA VAL A 103 12.44 -1.12 19.86
C VAL A 103 12.11 -1.92 18.61
N ASP A 104 10.96 -2.58 18.59
CA ASP A 104 10.52 -3.39 17.45
C ASP A 104 10.15 -2.52 16.24
N SER A 105 9.53 -1.37 16.49
CA SER A 105 9.26 -0.37 15.42
C SER A 105 10.55 0.10 14.75
N ASN A 106 11.59 0.39 15.54
CA ASN A 106 12.88 0.80 15.01
C ASN A 106 13.53 -0.31 14.18
N LYS A 107 13.45 -1.55 14.64
CA LYS A 107 13.95 -2.72 13.91
C LYS A 107 13.37 -2.83 12.50
N ILE A 108 12.05 -2.67 12.38
CA ILE A 108 11.32 -2.73 11.10
C ILE A 108 11.66 -1.49 10.24
N ARG A 109 11.72 -0.31 10.84
CA ARG A 109 12.07 0.95 10.16
C ARG A 109 13.49 0.89 9.58
N ASP A 110 14.46 0.37 10.33
CA ASP A 110 15.87 0.31 9.90
C ASP A 110 16.04 -0.64 8.69
N GLN A 111 15.13 -1.59 8.53
CA GLN A 111 15.01 -2.43 7.32
C GLN A 111 14.24 -1.75 6.17
N LYS A 112 13.78 -0.50 6.35
CA LYS A 112 13.01 0.27 5.37
C LYS A 112 11.69 -0.40 4.96
N LEU A 113 11.06 -1.10 5.88
CA LEU A 113 9.80 -1.82 5.66
C LEU A 113 8.56 -1.01 6.06
N LEU A 114 8.75 0.22 6.52
CA LEU A 114 7.66 1.14 6.86
C LEU A 114 7.57 2.26 5.82
N VAL A 115 6.35 2.55 5.41
CA VAL A 115 6.05 3.74 4.62
C VAL A 115 5.95 4.93 5.56
N GLN A 116 6.58 6.04 5.18
CA GLN A 116 6.44 7.28 5.93
C GLN A 116 5.04 7.84 5.73
N TYR A 117 4.25 7.83 6.79
CA TYR A 117 2.94 8.45 6.83
C TYR A 117 3.08 9.86 7.40
N LEU A 118 2.84 10.86 6.55
CA LEU A 118 2.76 12.25 7.00
C LEU A 118 1.36 12.47 7.57
N SER A 119 1.25 12.44 8.89
CA SER A 119 0.00 12.81 9.55
C SER A 119 -0.31 14.27 9.23
N LEU A 120 -1.52 14.51 8.75
CA LEU A 120 -2.03 15.86 8.50
C LEU A 120 -2.39 16.61 9.79
N ILE A 121 -2.05 16.05 10.94
CA ILE A 121 -2.22 16.73 12.24
C ILE A 121 -1.00 17.64 12.43
N HIS A 122 -0.96 18.70 11.69
CA HIS A 122 -0.20 19.88 12.07
C HIS A 122 -1.18 20.83 12.77
N ILE A 123 -1.18 20.73 14.06
CA ILE A 123 -1.77 21.75 14.91
C ILE A 123 -0.67 22.75 15.24
#